data_3219cb4f3c434d8a593ba97bffce4293
#
_entry.id   3219cb4f3c434d8a593ba97bffce4293
#
_cell.length_a   1.000
_cell.length_b   1.000
_cell.length_c   1.000
_cell.angle_alpha   90.00
_cell.angle_beta   90.00
_cell.angle_gamma   90.00
#
_symmetry.space_group_name_H-M   'P 1'
#
loop_
_entity.id
_entity.type
_entity.pdbx_description
1 polymer ?
#
loop_
_entity_poly.entity_id
_entity_poly.type
_entity_poly.pdbx_seq_one_letter_code
_entity_poly.pdbx_strand_id
1 'polypeptide(L)'
;SLPQSPTHLSPYGKYRGDLEARKNLVLERMFELGYITKEQKDFSQKEQVVFQTDSTSSGKALHFVFYLRDYLEQTYGEETVINGGLKVISTIDYDLQKKVEDIVKTGALENAKKFNAKNAALVAIDPRTGQILALVGSRDFFDKEIPGQYNIATASRQPGSSFKPIVYAAAFMKGYTPETVLFDVPTQFSSLCDAVGNPKPGVLSTACYMPENYDNKFRGPIALRDALAQSLNVPAVKLLYLTGINTVISLAQKMGLSTINDPARYGLSLVLGGGEVTLLEL
;
A
#
# COMPACT_ATOMS: atom_id res chain seq x y z
N SER A 1 -6.99 41.44 3.09
CA SER A 1 -6.63 40.98 4.47
C SER A 1 -5.69 39.76 4.44
N LEU A 2 -5.96 38.77 3.61
CA LEU A 2 -5.15 37.56 3.51
C LEU A 2 -3.67 37.80 3.16
N PRO A 3 -3.29 38.69 2.25
CA PRO A 3 -1.88 38.90 1.89
C PRO A 3 -0.96 39.33 3.04
N GLN A 4 -1.49 39.92 4.11
CA GLN A 4 -0.68 40.34 5.24
C GLN A 4 -0.22 39.21 6.14
N SER A 5 -1.07 38.22 6.36
CA SER A 5 -0.78 37.07 7.22
C SER A 5 -1.68 35.90 6.82
N PRO A 6 -1.36 35.18 5.73
CA PRO A 6 -2.25 34.18 5.14
C PRO A 6 -2.54 33.00 6.08
N THR A 7 -1.57 32.58 6.90
CA THR A 7 -1.76 31.49 7.85
C THR A 7 -2.62 31.89 9.05
N HIS A 8 -2.33 33.04 9.67
CA HIS A 8 -3.06 33.53 10.85
C HIS A 8 -4.50 33.94 10.48
N LEU A 9 -4.65 34.67 9.35
CA LEU A 9 -5.93 35.18 8.87
C LEU A 9 -6.64 34.19 7.92
N SER A 10 -6.24 32.92 7.95
CA SER A 10 -6.89 31.88 7.14
C SER A 10 -8.39 31.78 7.45
N PRO A 11 -9.27 31.76 6.43
CA PRO A 11 -10.71 31.60 6.63
C PRO A 11 -11.09 30.24 7.24
N TYR A 12 -10.17 29.27 7.20
CA TYR A 12 -10.33 27.91 7.75
C TYR A 12 -9.60 27.72 9.09
N GLY A 13 -8.90 28.77 9.56
CA GLY A 13 -8.13 28.72 10.79
C GLY A 13 -8.96 29.08 12.04
N LYS A 14 -8.33 28.95 13.21
CA LYS A 14 -8.95 29.24 14.51
C LYS A 14 -9.13 30.73 14.81
N TYR A 15 -8.49 31.62 14.05
CA TYR A 15 -8.49 33.05 14.28
C TYR A 15 -9.51 33.80 13.37
N ARG A 16 -10.71 33.23 13.23
CA ARG A 16 -11.77 33.81 12.37
C ARG A 16 -12.16 35.21 12.75
N GLY A 17 -12.19 35.52 14.06
CA GLY A 17 -12.48 36.89 14.55
C GLY A 17 -11.46 37.89 14.08
N ASP A 18 -10.18 37.58 14.03
CA ASP A 18 -9.13 38.49 13.56
C ASP A 18 -9.24 38.75 12.04
N LEU A 19 -9.66 37.73 11.26
CA LEU A 19 -9.94 37.88 9.84
C LEU A 19 -11.09 38.88 9.61
N GLU A 20 -12.19 38.75 10.36
CA GLU A 20 -13.34 39.69 10.28
C GLU A 20 -12.95 41.12 10.72
N ALA A 21 -12.21 41.25 11.81
CA ALA A 21 -11.70 42.57 12.24
C ALA A 21 -10.81 43.21 11.17
N ARG A 22 -9.95 42.40 10.51
CA ARG A 22 -9.10 42.86 9.43
C ARG A 22 -9.88 43.26 8.18
N LYS A 23 -10.94 42.49 7.82
CA LYS A 23 -11.87 42.87 6.74
C LYS A 23 -12.47 44.24 7.01
N ASN A 24 -12.99 44.45 8.21
CA ASN A 24 -13.64 45.68 8.57
C ASN A 24 -12.67 46.91 8.59
N LEU A 25 -11.42 46.71 9.04
CA LEU A 25 -10.39 47.73 8.96
C LEU A 25 -10.05 48.09 7.51
N VAL A 26 -9.98 47.13 6.61
CA VAL A 26 -9.73 47.39 5.18
C VAL A 26 -10.88 48.17 4.57
N LEU A 27 -12.13 47.82 4.86
CA LEU A 27 -13.31 48.56 4.37
C LEU A 27 -13.37 49.99 4.92
N GLU A 28 -12.98 50.24 6.18
CA GLU A 28 -12.88 51.58 6.75
C GLU A 28 -11.84 52.42 5.99
N ARG A 29 -10.64 51.86 5.75
CA ARG A 29 -9.60 52.55 4.98
C ARG A 29 -10.00 52.85 3.54
N MET A 30 -10.74 51.96 2.90
CA MET A 30 -11.28 52.19 1.54
C MET A 30 -12.28 53.34 1.53
N PHE A 31 -13.11 53.46 2.57
CA PHE A 31 -14.02 54.60 2.72
C PHE A 31 -13.26 55.93 3.00
N GLU A 32 -12.32 55.93 3.94
CA GLU A 32 -11.49 57.13 4.24
C GLU A 32 -10.74 57.66 3.01
N LEU A 33 -10.30 56.76 2.13
CA LEU A 33 -9.58 57.10 0.89
C LEU A 33 -10.51 57.36 -0.30
N GLY A 34 -11.83 57.33 -0.10
CA GLY A 34 -12.81 57.64 -1.14
C GLY A 34 -13.01 56.55 -2.20
N TYR A 35 -12.54 55.33 -1.97
CA TYR A 35 -12.72 54.20 -2.92
C TYR A 35 -14.13 53.61 -2.88
N ILE A 36 -14.84 53.72 -1.74
CA ILE A 36 -16.22 53.24 -1.57
C ILE A 36 -17.06 54.29 -0.83
N THR A 37 -18.39 54.25 -1.03
CA THR A 37 -19.31 55.10 -0.29
C THR A 37 -19.56 54.59 1.13
N LYS A 38 -20.18 55.38 1.97
CA LYS A 38 -20.56 54.99 3.33
C LYS A 38 -21.54 53.83 3.29
N GLU A 39 -22.52 53.88 2.40
CA GLU A 39 -23.53 52.82 2.24
C GLU A 39 -22.89 51.49 1.83
N GLN A 40 -21.92 51.53 0.89
CA GLN A 40 -21.16 50.37 0.47
C GLN A 40 -20.32 49.79 1.61
N LYS A 41 -19.65 50.63 2.41
CA LYS A 41 -18.91 50.21 3.59
C LYS A 41 -19.84 49.51 4.59
N ASP A 42 -20.92 50.16 5.00
CA ASP A 42 -21.84 49.68 6.01
C ASP A 42 -22.54 48.37 5.59
N PHE A 43 -22.83 48.22 4.29
CA PHE A 43 -23.36 46.99 3.73
C PHE A 43 -22.33 45.86 3.79
N SER A 44 -21.10 46.10 3.26
CA SER A 44 -20.05 45.09 3.20
C SER A 44 -19.50 44.66 4.57
N GLN A 45 -19.56 45.53 5.58
CA GLN A 45 -19.18 45.17 6.95
C GLN A 45 -20.20 44.21 7.58
N LYS A 46 -21.50 44.34 7.25
CA LYS A 46 -22.56 43.48 7.76
C LYS A 46 -22.69 42.14 7.00
N GLU A 47 -22.15 42.13 5.79
CA GLU A 47 -22.20 40.90 4.96
C GLU A 47 -21.39 39.75 5.60
N GLN A 48 -22.05 38.65 5.86
CA GLN A 48 -21.40 37.42 6.27
C GLN A 48 -20.77 36.75 5.04
N VAL A 49 -19.43 36.77 4.96
CA VAL A 49 -18.72 36.06 3.92
C VAL A 49 -18.77 34.56 4.22
N VAL A 50 -19.51 33.84 3.39
CA VAL A 50 -19.52 32.36 3.41
C VAL A 50 -18.33 31.90 2.59
N PHE A 51 -17.31 31.39 3.26
CA PHE A 51 -16.22 30.72 2.58
C PHE A 51 -16.70 29.33 2.18
N GLN A 52 -16.55 29.00 0.93
CA GLN A 52 -16.73 27.63 0.51
C GLN A 52 -15.71 26.79 1.30
N THR A 53 -16.19 25.83 2.07
CA THR A 53 -15.32 24.76 2.59
C THR A 53 -14.63 24.20 1.37
N ASP A 54 -13.29 24.23 1.43
CA ASP A 54 -12.48 23.73 0.32
C ASP A 54 -12.97 22.33 -0.02
N SER A 55 -13.73 22.20 -1.11
CA SER A 55 -14.12 20.90 -1.64
C SER A 55 -12.89 20.14 -2.14
N THR A 56 -11.73 20.78 -2.13
CA THR A 56 -10.42 20.17 -2.34
C THR A 56 -9.93 19.38 -1.12
N SER A 57 -10.52 19.58 0.09
CA SER A 57 -10.29 18.67 1.21
C SER A 57 -11.02 17.31 1.04
N SER A 58 -11.89 17.18 0.05
CA SER A 58 -12.42 15.91 -0.46
C SER A 58 -11.65 15.48 -1.72
N GLY A 59 -10.32 15.53 -1.68
CA GLY A 59 -9.49 15.04 -2.77
C GLY A 59 -9.89 13.60 -3.10
N LYS A 60 -10.16 13.36 -4.38
CA LYS A 60 -10.55 12.03 -4.88
C LYS A 60 -9.29 11.22 -5.11
N ALA A 61 -9.32 9.93 -4.80
CA ALA A 61 -8.19 9.01 -5.02
C ALA A 61 -6.87 9.50 -4.40
N LEU A 62 -6.89 10.07 -3.18
CA LEU A 62 -5.74 10.78 -2.61
C LEU A 62 -4.47 9.95 -2.56
N HIS A 63 -4.55 8.66 -2.18
CA HIS A 63 -3.37 7.79 -2.17
C HIS A 63 -2.75 7.64 -3.57
N PHE A 64 -3.59 7.54 -4.61
CA PHE A 64 -3.09 7.50 -5.98
C PHE A 64 -2.51 8.85 -6.43
N VAL A 65 -3.15 9.95 -6.07
CA VAL A 65 -2.66 11.30 -6.41
C VAL A 65 -1.27 11.55 -5.81
N PHE A 66 -1.06 11.20 -4.54
CA PHE A 66 0.26 11.34 -3.91
C PHE A 66 1.28 10.37 -4.51
N TYR A 67 0.90 9.11 -4.76
CA TYR A 67 1.76 8.16 -5.45
C TYR A 67 2.20 8.67 -6.84
N LEU A 68 1.24 9.21 -7.62
CA LEU A 68 1.53 9.76 -8.94
C LEU A 68 2.40 11.01 -8.86
N ARG A 69 2.15 11.87 -7.86
CA ARG A 69 2.98 13.06 -7.60
C ARG A 69 4.44 12.65 -7.32
N ASP A 70 4.65 11.72 -6.40
CA ASP A 70 5.98 11.21 -6.06
C ASP A 70 6.70 10.65 -7.30
N TYR A 71 5.99 9.88 -8.13
CA TYR A 71 6.52 9.37 -9.39
C TYR A 71 6.92 10.48 -10.36
N LEU A 72 6.09 11.51 -10.49
CA LEU A 72 6.38 12.66 -11.37
C LEU A 72 7.56 13.48 -10.84
N GLU A 73 7.63 13.72 -9.54
CA GLU A 73 8.75 14.43 -8.91
C GLU A 73 10.09 13.69 -9.10
N GLN A 74 10.08 12.36 -8.97
CA GLN A 74 11.26 11.53 -9.24
C GLN A 74 11.67 11.54 -10.72
N THR A 75 10.71 11.64 -11.63
CA THR A 75 10.95 11.56 -13.08
C THR A 75 11.32 12.91 -13.69
N TYR A 76 10.65 13.99 -13.29
CA TYR A 76 10.77 15.31 -13.92
C TYR A 76 11.36 16.39 -12.99
N GLY A 77 11.56 16.08 -11.72
CA GLY A 77 12.01 17.01 -10.70
C GLY A 77 10.86 17.80 -10.05
N GLU A 78 11.02 18.12 -8.77
CA GLU A 78 10.02 18.83 -7.95
C GLU A 78 9.63 20.20 -8.54
N GLU A 79 10.61 20.98 -8.99
CA GLU A 79 10.37 22.30 -9.57
C GLU A 79 9.48 22.23 -10.82
N THR A 80 9.70 21.27 -11.69
CA THR A 80 8.87 21.04 -12.88
C THR A 80 7.44 20.67 -12.52
N VAL A 81 7.26 19.82 -11.50
CA VAL A 81 5.93 19.38 -11.07
C VAL A 81 5.15 20.53 -10.43
N ILE A 82 5.80 21.37 -9.62
CA ILE A 82 5.15 22.48 -8.92
C ILE A 82 4.88 23.68 -9.87
N ASN A 83 5.87 24.04 -10.69
CA ASN A 83 5.84 25.29 -11.44
C ASN A 83 5.61 25.13 -12.94
N GLY A 84 5.72 23.89 -13.47
CA GLY A 84 5.67 23.60 -14.91
C GLY A 84 4.28 23.62 -15.53
N GLY A 85 3.20 23.79 -14.74
CA GLY A 85 1.82 23.83 -15.25
C GLY A 85 1.39 22.52 -15.92
N LEU A 86 1.87 21.37 -15.43
CA LEU A 86 1.64 20.08 -16.02
C LEU A 86 0.16 19.68 -15.99
N LYS A 87 -0.34 19.16 -17.10
CA LYS A 87 -1.62 18.47 -17.19
C LYS A 87 -1.36 16.96 -17.24
N VAL A 88 -1.70 16.26 -16.17
CA VAL A 88 -1.47 14.82 -16.05
C VAL A 88 -2.76 14.05 -16.33
N ILE A 89 -2.70 13.11 -17.29
CA ILE A 89 -3.80 12.20 -17.62
C ILE A 89 -3.38 10.82 -17.09
N SER A 90 -4.15 10.29 -16.13
CA SER A 90 -3.87 9.02 -15.50
C SER A 90 -4.73 7.88 -16.07
N THR A 91 -4.43 6.66 -15.64
CA THR A 91 -5.15 5.43 -16.03
C THR A 91 -6.29 5.07 -15.07
N ILE A 92 -6.50 5.85 -13.99
CA ILE A 92 -7.54 5.58 -13.00
C ILE A 92 -8.93 5.64 -13.65
N ASP A 93 -9.70 4.58 -13.48
CA ASP A 93 -11.14 4.57 -13.70
C ASP A 93 -11.81 5.14 -12.45
N TYR A 94 -12.36 6.35 -12.58
CA TYR A 94 -12.92 7.08 -11.44
C TYR A 94 -14.12 6.37 -10.79
N ASP A 95 -14.98 5.76 -11.59
CA ASP A 95 -16.16 5.06 -11.06
C ASP A 95 -15.75 3.77 -10.35
N LEU A 96 -14.75 3.05 -10.87
CA LEU A 96 -14.16 1.92 -10.19
C LEU A 96 -13.46 2.34 -8.90
N GLN A 97 -12.64 3.40 -8.94
CA GLN A 97 -11.94 3.93 -7.76
C GLN A 97 -12.92 4.23 -6.61
N LYS A 98 -14.01 4.92 -6.91
CA LYS A 98 -15.04 5.24 -5.91
C LYS A 98 -15.65 3.98 -5.29
N LYS A 99 -16.00 3.00 -6.13
CA LYS A 99 -16.56 1.72 -5.66
C LYS A 99 -15.59 0.97 -4.74
N VAL A 100 -14.31 0.91 -5.11
CA VAL A 100 -13.32 0.18 -4.30
C VAL A 100 -12.96 0.93 -3.03
N GLU A 101 -13.00 2.27 -2.99
CA GLU A 101 -12.89 3.05 -1.75
C GLU A 101 -14.01 2.67 -0.76
N ASP A 102 -15.26 2.61 -1.21
CA ASP A 102 -16.40 2.20 -0.39
C ASP A 102 -16.26 0.74 0.10
N ILE A 103 -15.83 -0.17 -0.78
CA ILE A 103 -15.61 -1.59 -0.45
C ILE A 103 -14.51 -1.74 0.61
N VAL A 104 -13.37 -1.07 0.42
CA VAL A 104 -12.24 -1.12 1.37
C VAL A 104 -12.64 -0.55 2.71
N LYS A 105 -13.34 0.58 2.73
CA LYS A 105 -13.82 1.21 3.97
C LYS A 105 -14.76 0.28 4.73
N THR A 106 -15.79 -0.24 4.07
CA THR A 106 -16.79 -1.12 4.68
C THR A 106 -16.14 -2.42 5.17
N GLY A 107 -15.35 -3.09 4.32
CA GLY A 107 -14.69 -4.34 4.66
C GLY A 107 -13.67 -4.18 5.81
N ALA A 108 -12.91 -3.08 5.84
CA ALA A 108 -11.98 -2.82 6.94
C ALA A 108 -12.70 -2.59 8.28
N LEU A 109 -13.83 -1.88 8.27
CA LEU A 109 -14.65 -1.67 9.49
C LEU A 109 -15.25 -2.98 10.02
N GLU A 110 -15.68 -3.88 9.13
CA GLU A 110 -16.13 -5.21 9.52
C GLU A 110 -14.99 -6.08 10.07
N ASN A 111 -13.83 -6.07 9.39
CA ASN A 111 -12.65 -6.83 9.81
C ASN A 111 -12.08 -6.31 11.14
N ALA A 112 -12.18 -5.01 11.40
CA ALA A 112 -11.79 -4.45 12.69
C ALA A 112 -12.58 -5.07 13.85
N LYS A 113 -13.89 -5.31 13.64
CA LYS A 113 -14.77 -5.92 14.66
C LYS A 113 -14.52 -7.42 14.82
N LYS A 114 -14.32 -8.14 13.71
CA LYS A 114 -14.20 -9.62 13.71
C LYS A 114 -12.79 -10.12 14.03
N PHE A 115 -11.78 -9.40 13.55
CA PHE A 115 -10.39 -9.88 13.50
C PHE A 115 -9.38 -8.89 14.07
N ASN A 116 -9.81 -7.75 14.62
CA ASN A 116 -8.96 -6.64 15.03
C ASN A 116 -8.05 -6.10 13.90
N ALA A 117 -8.44 -6.31 12.62
CA ALA A 117 -7.76 -5.82 11.45
C ALA A 117 -8.36 -4.47 11.03
N LYS A 118 -7.73 -3.38 11.50
CA LYS A 118 -8.32 -2.03 11.44
C LYS A 118 -8.14 -1.31 10.12
N ASN A 119 -7.32 -1.81 9.22
CA ASN A 119 -7.04 -1.15 7.94
C ASN A 119 -6.95 -2.16 6.79
N ALA A 120 -7.13 -1.68 5.57
CA ALA A 120 -7.01 -2.47 4.35
C ALA A 120 -6.58 -1.59 3.18
N ALA A 121 -6.01 -2.21 2.16
CA ALA A 121 -5.64 -1.57 0.90
C ALA A 121 -6.13 -2.42 -0.28
N LEU A 122 -6.27 -1.80 -1.46
CA LEU A 122 -6.65 -2.48 -2.69
C LEU A 122 -5.94 -1.84 -3.88
N VAL A 123 -5.45 -2.68 -4.78
CA VAL A 123 -4.93 -2.26 -6.10
C VAL A 123 -5.66 -3.06 -7.16
N ALA A 124 -6.16 -2.40 -8.20
CA ALA A 124 -6.72 -3.02 -9.38
C ALA A 124 -5.90 -2.64 -10.61
N ILE A 125 -5.42 -3.65 -11.32
CA ILE A 125 -4.57 -3.50 -12.52
C ILE A 125 -5.22 -4.22 -13.69
N ASP A 126 -5.22 -3.62 -14.88
CA ASP A 126 -5.56 -4.34 -16.11
C ASP A 126 -4.39 -5.26 -16.49
N PRO A 127 -4.56 -6.59 -16.45
CA PRO A 127 -3.46 -7.53 -16.70
C PRO A 127 -2.97 -7.52 -18.15
N ARG A 128 -3.72 -6.93 -19.09
CA ARG A 128 -3.33 -6.83 -20.50
C ARG A 128 -2.40 -5.66 -20.77
N THR A 129 -2.52 -4.58 -19.97
CA THR A 129 -1.81 -3.32 -20.22
C THR A 129 -0.86 -2.94 -19.09
N GLY A 130 -1.04 -3.53 -17.89
CA GLY A 130 -0.33 -3.12 -16.66
C GLY A 130 -0.84 -1.80 -16.07
N GLN A 131 -1.92 -1.23 -16.61
CA GLN A 131 -2.46 0.04 -16.13
C GLN A 131 -3.13 -0.11 -14.76
N ILE A 132 -2.81 0.79 -13.84
CA ILE A 132 -3.49 0.89 -12.54
C ILE A 132 -4.85 1.54 -12.78
N LEU A 133 -5.93 0.78 -12.55
CA LEU A 133 -7.30 1.23 -12.69
C LEU A 133 -7.88 1.79 -11.39
N ALA A 134 -7.43 1.29 -10.23
CA ALA A 134 -7.77 1.82 -8.92
C ALA A 134 -6.65 1.54 -7.90
N LEU A 135 -6.46 2.47 -6.95
CA LEU A 135 -5.51 2.32 -5.87
C LEU A 135 -6.06 2.95 -4.59
N VAL A 136 -6.24 2.13 -3.57
CA VAL A 136 -6.70 2.52 -2.23
C VAL A 136 -5.66 2.10 -1.22
N GLY A 137 -5.01 3.07 -0.58
CA GLY A 137 -3.89 2.82 0.34
C GLY A 137 -4.30 2.64 1.80
N SER A 138 -5.52 3.03 2.19
CA SER A 138 -6.10 2.82 3.52
C SER A 138 -7.62 2.85 3.46
N ARG A 139 -8.28 2.42 4.53
CA ARG A 139 -9.75 2.45 4.62
C ARG A 139 -10.35 3.85 4.50
N ASP A 140 -9.62 4.87 4.90
CA ASP A 140 -10.01 6.28 4.77
C ASP A 140 -8.76 7.16 4.98
N PHE A 141 -8.46 8.02 4.01
CA PHE A 141 -7.30 8.92 4.05
C PHE A 141 -7.33 9.90 5.24
N PHE A 142 -8.53 10.34 5.62
CA PHE A 142 -8.73 11.32 6.71
C PHE A 142 -9.03 10.68 8.07
N ASP A 143 -9.03 9.35 8.16
CA ASP A 143 -9.27 8.64 9.42
C ASP A 143 -8.17 8.97 10.44
N LYS A 144 -8.58 9.34 11.65
CA LYS A 144 -7.66 9.71 12.74
C LYS A 144 -7.40 8.56 13.71
N GLU A 145 -8.17 7.47 13.61
CA GLU A 145 -8.00 6.27 14.44
C GLU A 145 -6.92 5.33 13.88
N ILE A 146 -6.53 5.56 12.65
CA ILE A 146 -5.46 4.82 11.93
C ILE A 146 -4.54 5.82 11.24
N PRO A 147 -3.33 5.42 10.81
CA PRO A 147 -2.50 6.22 9.92
C PRO A 147 -3.13 6.30 8.51
N GLY A 148 -4.26 7.03 8.37
CA GLY A 148 -5.06 7.06 7.14
C GLY A 148 -4.29 7.53 5.90
N GLN A 149 -3.33 8.44 6.08
CA GLN A 149 -2.50 8.96 4.99
C GLN A 149 -1.38 8.00 4.56
N TYR A 150 -1.07 6.99 5.38
CA TYR A 150 -0.05 6.00 5.06
C TYR A 150 -0.54 5.06 3.95
N ASN A 151 0.15 5.06 2.81
CA ASN A 151 -0.21 4.25 1.65
C ASN A 151 0.28 2.80 1.83
N ILE A 152 -0.59 1.90 2.29
CA ILE A 152 -0.26 0.48 2.48
C ILE A 152 0.01 -0.22 1.13
N ALA A 153 -0.58 0.27 0.04
CA ALA A 153 -0.42 -0.34 -1.29
C ALA A 153 1.03 -0.25 -1.81
N THR A 154 1.78 0.78 -1.38
CA THR A 154 3.20 0.99 -1.74
C THR A 154 4.16 0.68 -0.60
N ALA A 155 3.65 0.32 0.56
CA ALA A 155 4.47 -0.04 1.72
C ALA A 155 4.93 -1.49 1.65
N SER A 156 6.19 -1.74 2.01
CA SER A 156 6.75 -3.09 2.11
C SER A 156 6.06 -3.90 3.20
N ARG A 157 5.55 -5.08 2.85
CA ARG A 157 4.86 -6.02 3.74
C ARG A 157 5.22 -7.44 3.37
N GLN A 158 5.16 -8.32 4.36
CA GLN A 158 5.31 -9.76 4.11
C GLN A 158 4.08 -10.28 3.36
N PRO A 159 4.26 -10.84 2.14
CA PRO A 159 3.15 -11.32 1.31
C PRO A 159 2.54 -12.62 1.83
N GLY A 160 3.21 -13.32 2.73
CA GLY A 160 2.77 -14.63 3.18
C GLY A 160 2.69 -15.63 2.02
N SER A 161 1.68 -16.49 2.03
CA SER A 161 1.45 -17.51 1.00
C SER A 161 1.14 -16.96 -0.39
N SER A 162 0.89 -15.65 -0.54
CA SER A 162 0.72 -15.02 -1.87
C SER A 162 2.01 -15.09 -2.71
N PHE A 163 3.16 -15.32 -2.08
CA PHE A 163 4.43 -15.52 -2.78
C PHE A 163 4.57 -16.90 -3.42
N LYS A 164 3.82 -17.93 -2.96
CA LYS A 164 3.92 -19.31 -3.47
C LYS A 164 3.78 -19.43 -4.99
N PRO A 165 2.84 -18.76 -5.67
CA PRO A 165 2.71 -18.86 -7.13
C PRO A 165 4.00 -18.53 -7.89
N ILE A 166 4.83 -17.61 -7.41
CA ILE A 166 6.11 -17.25 -8.03
C ILE A 166 7.10 -18.43 -7.95
N VAL A 167 7.16 -19.11 -6.81
CA VAL A 167 8.00 -20.30 -6.63
C VAL A 167 7.55 -21.43 -7.54
N TYR A 168 6.22 -21.66 -7.64
CA TYR A 168 5.66 -22.67 -8.52
C TYR A 168 5.91 -22.34 -10.00
N ALA A 169 5.75 -21.08 -10.41
CA ALA A 169 6.09 -20.64 -11.76
C ALA A 169 7.57 -20.89 -12.08
N ALA A 170 8.48 -20.55 -11.17
CA ALA A 170 9.90 -20.80 -11.32
C ALA A 170 10.22 -22.32 -11.46
N ALA A 171 9.52 -23.16 -10.69
CA ALA A 171 9.65 -24.60 -10.78
C ALA A 171 9.15 -25.12 -12.13
N PHE A 172 8.01 -24.66 -12.61
CA PHE A 172 7.48 -25.06 -13.92
C PHE A 172 8.41 -24.65 -15.07
N MET A 173 9.06 -23.50 -14.98
CA MET A 173 10.10 -23.08 -15.94
C MET A 173 11.33 -24.02 -15.93
N LYS A 174 11.56 -24.76 -14.83
CA LYS A 174 12.60 -25.80 -14.71
C LYS A 174 12.15 -27.19 -15.16
N GLY A 175 10.92 -27.34 -15.64
CA GLY A 175 10.39 -28.61 -16.16
C GLY A 175 9.55 -29.41 -15.17
N TYR A 176 9.31 -28.91 -13.95
CA TYR A 176 8.27 -29.48 -13.08
C TYR A 176 6.91 -29.27 -13.72
N THR A 177 5.94 -30.13 -13.41
CA THR A 177 4.57 -30.00 -13.92
C THR A 177 3.56 -29.94 -12.76
N PRO A 178 2.34 -29.48 -13.00
CA PRO A 178 1.29 -29.52 -11.98
C PRO A 178 1.02 -30.92 -11.41
N GLU A 179 1.32 -31.95 -12.15
CA GLU A 179 1.19 -33.39 -11.77
C GLU A 179 2.39 -33.93 -11.00
N THR A 180 3.51 -33.20 -10.96
CA THR A 180 4.67 -33.59 -10.16
C THR A 180 4.27 -33.82 -8.71
N VAL A 181 4.60 -34.98 -8.16
CA VAL A 181 4.24 -35.37 -6.79
C VAL A 181 5.39 -35.04 -5.84
N LEU A 182 5.09 -34.34 -4.76
CA LEU A 182 5.98 -34.17 -3.60
C LEU A 182 5.34 -34.85 -2.38
N PHE A 183 6.19 -35.25 -1.42
CA PHE A 183 5.71 -35.83 -0.17
C PHE A 183 5.51 -34.72 0.89
N ASP A 184 4.26 -34.51 1.27
CA ASP A 184 3.89 -33.66 2.41
C ASP A 184 4.01 -34.47 3.70
N VAL A 185 5.21 -34.50 4.25
CA VAL A 185 5.60 -35.22 5.48
C VAL A 185 6.54 -34.33 6.32
N PRO A 186 6.64 -34.55 7.63
CA PRO A 186 7.62 -33.87 8.47
C PRO A 186 9.00 -33.91 7.82
N THR A 187 9.62 -32.73 7.64
CA THR A 187 10.89 -32.63 6.91
C THR A 187 11.77 -31.56 7.54
N GLN A 188 12.97 -31.97 7.99
CA GLN A 188 14.01 -31.07 8.46
C GLN A 188 14.89 -30.63 7.28
N PHE A 189 15.04 -29.30 7.12
CA PHE A 189 15.81 -28.72 6.02
C PHE A 189 17.21 -28.25 6.41
N SER A 190 17.53 -28.23 7.71
CA SER A 190 18.86 -27.83 8.18
C SER A 190 19.73 -29.07 8.42
N SER A 191 20.91 -29.11 7.80
CA SER A 191 21.90 -30.15 8.04
C SER A 191 22.54 -30.09 9.45
N LEU A 192 22.27 -29.03 10.20
CA LEU A 192 22.74 -28.84 11.58
C LEU A 192 21.86 -29.55 12.62
N CYS A 193 20.75 -30.13 12.18
CA CYS A 193 19.79 -30.81 13.03
C CYS A 193 19.56 -32.24 12.57
N ASP A 194 19.05 -33.11 13.46
CA ASP A 194 18.61 -34.45 13.09
C ASP A 194 17.24 -34.46 12.39
N ALA A 195 16.79 -35.61 11.91
CA ALA A 195 15.55 -35.72 11.16
C ALA A 195 14.28 -35.36 11.97
N VAL A 196 14.36 -35.35 13.29
CA VAL A 196 13.25 -35.02 14.19
C VAL A 196 13.33 -33.58 14.75
N GLY A 197 14.33 -32.83 14.29
CA GLY A 197 14.46 -31.40 14.64
C GLY A 197 15.32 -31.09 15.86
N ASN A 198 16.07 -32.05 16.40
CA ASN A 198 17.01 -31.78 17.49
C ASN A 198 18.31 -31.20 16.93
N PRO A 199 18.84 -30.12 17.52
CA PRO A 199 20.12 -29.56 17.08
C PRO A 199 21.28 -30.49 17.43
N LYS A 200 22.29 -30.53 16.58
CA LYS A 200 23.56 -31.20 16.84
C LYS A 200 24.29 -30.54 18.03
N PRO A 201 25.21 -31.24 18.70
CA PRO A 201 25.97 -30.67 19.80
C PRO A 201 26.64 -29.34 19.44
N GLY A 202 26.43 -28.32 20.25
CA GLY A 202 26.96 -26.97 20.04
C GLY A 202 26.16 -26.09 19.08
N VAL A 203 25.04 -26.58 18.54
CA VAL A 203 24.16 -25.83 17.62
C VAL A 203 22.94 -25.32 18.39
N LEU A 204 22.55 -24.06 18.14
CA LEU A 204 21.33 -23.50 18.71
C LEU A 204 20.08 -24.11 18.05
N SER A 205 18.99 -24.28 18.79
CA SER A 205 17.72 -24.79 18.27
C SER A 205 17.14 -23.94 17.14
N THR A 206 17.45 -22.65 17.13
CA THR A 206 17.05 -21.71 16.06
C THR A 206 17.68 -22.01 14.70
N ALA A 207 18.70 -22.86 14.63
CA ALA A 207 19.30 -23.33 13.39
C ALA A 207 18.52 -24.46 12.71
N CYS A 208 17.57 -25.06 13.41
CA CYS A 208 16.68 -26.10 12.87
C CYS A 208 15.53 -25.44 12.09
N TYR A 209 15.20 -25.99 10.91
CA TYR A 209 14.07 -25.49 10.11
C TYR A 209 13.18 -26.65 9.67
N MET A 210 12.06 -26.81 10.34
CA MET A 210 11.08 -27.85 10.13
C MET A 210 9.68 -27.23 10.00
N PRO A 211 9.31 -26.75 8.80
CA PRO A 211 8.03 -26.08 8.59
C PRO A 211 6.85 -27.03 8.76
N GLU A 212 5.75 -26.48 9.28
CA GLU A 212 4.48 -27.18 9.44
C GLU A 212 3.41 -26.58 8.54
N ASN A 213 2.41 -27.37 8.17
CA ASN A 213 1.20 -26.87 7.53
C ASN A 213 0.34 -26.13 8.55
N TYR A 214 -0.52 -25.20 8.08
CA TYR A 214 -1.33 -24.36 8.94
C TYR A 214 -2.25 -25.15 9.89
N ASP A 215 -2.72 -26.32 9.45
CA ASP A 215 -3.61 -27.22 10.21
C ASP A 215 -2.86 -28.35 10.95
N ASN A 216 -1.52 -28.30 10.96
CA ASN A 216 -0.62 -29.29 11.58
C ASN A 216 -0.85 -30.73 11.05
N LYS A 217 -1.39 -30.87 9.83
CA LYS A 217 -1.63 -32.17 9.20
C LYS A 217 -0.76 -32.35 7.95
N PHE A 218 -0.37 -33.61 7.71
CA PHE A 218 0.41 -34.00 6.53
C PHE A 218 -0.44 -34.91 5.63
N ARG A 219 -0.30 -34.72 4.29
CA ARG A 219 -1.11 -35.40 3.28
C ARG A 219 -0.40 -36.58 2.63
N GLY A 220 0.90 -36.79 2.90
CA GLY A 220 1.70 -37.79 2.18
C GLY A 220 1.99 -37.33 0.74
N PRO A 221 1.94 -38.26 -0.24
CA PRO A 221 2.17 -37.91 -1.64
C PRO A 221 1.06 -37.01 -2.17
N ILE A 222 1.43 -35.83 -2.70
CA ILE A 222 0.50 -34.82 -3.21
C ILE A 222 1.03 -34.15 -4.47
N ALA A 223 0.18 -33.96 -5.47
CA ALA A 223 0.53 -33.24 -6.69
C ALA A 223 0.72 -31.71 -6.42
N LEU A 224 1.61 -31.08 -7.18
CA LEU A 224 1.89 -29.63 -7.01
C LEU A 224 0.63 -28.78 -7.15
N ARG A 225 -0.28 -29.11 -8.08
CA ARG A 225 -1.56 -28.39 -8.23
C ARG A 225 -2.38 -28.38 -6.96
N ASP A 226 -2.49 -29.54 -6.30
CA ASP A 226 -3.29 -29.71 -5.09
C ASP A 226 -2.60 -29.10 -3.86
N ALA A 227 -1.26 -29.16 -3.83
CA ALA A 227 -0.46 -28.53 -2.80
C ALA A 227 -0.56 -27.01 -2.84
N LEU A 228 -0.56 -26.39 -4.04
CA LEU A 228 -0.77 -24.96 -4.22
C LEU A 228 -2.21 -24.55 -3.88
N ALA A 229 -3.20 -25.30 -4.39
CA ALA A 229 -4.61 -25.01 -4.14
C ALA A 229 -4.97 -25.04 -2.64
N GLN A 230 -4.34 -25.93 -1.87
CA GLN A 230 -4.50 -26.00 -0.41
C GLN A 230 -3.50 -25.11 0.34
N SER A 231 -2.65 -24.38 -0.37
CA SER A 231 -1.62 -23.50 0.23
C SER A 231 -0.71 -24.22 1.24
N LEU A 232 -0.36 -25.50 0.99
CA LEU A 232 0.47 -26.29 1.89
C LEU A 232 1.89 -25.69 2.00
N ASN A 233 2.42 -25.69 3.22
CA ASN A 233 3.73 -25.12 3.48
C ASN A 233 4.87 -26.06 3.14
N VAL A 234 4.80 -27.32 3.60
CA VAL A 234 5.89 -28.27 3.45
C VAL A 234 6.21 -28.58 1.99
N PRO A 235 5.24 -28.89 1.11
CA PRO A 235 5.50 -29.06 -0.32
C PRO A 235 6.06 -27.79 -0.97
N ALA A 236 5.59 -26.59 -0.57
CA ALA A 236 6.08 -25.33 -1.11
C ALA A 236 7.55 -25.08 -0.74
N VAL A 237 7.94 -25.35 0.51
CA VAL A 237 9.33 -25.25 0.96
C VAL A 237 10.22 -26.26 0.23
N LYS A 238 9.76 -27.52 0.06
CA LYS A 238 10.47 -28.52 -0.76
C LYS A 238 10.65 -28.05 -2.18
N LEU A 239 9.61 -27.49 -2.78
CA LEU A 239 9.66 -26.98 -4.15
C LEU A 239 10.67 -25.84 -4.28
N LEU A 240 10.71 -24.90 -3.33
CA LEU A 240 11.73 -23.84 -3.31
C LEU A 240 13.14 -24.40 -3.19
N TYR A 241 13.34 -25.40 -2.30
CA TYR A 241 14.63 -26.08 -2.14
C TYR A 241 15.12 -26.71 -3.45
N LEU A 242 14.24 -27.43 -4.16
CA LEU A 242 14.54 -28.09 -5.43
C LEU A 242 14.71 -27.07 -6.59
N THR A 243 13.96 -26.00 -6.59
CA THR A 243 14.03 -24.95 -7.60
C THR A 243 15.27 -24.06 -7.43
N GLY A 244 15.66 -23.84 -6.18
CA GLY A 244 16.76 -22.96 -5.80
C GLY A 244 16.33 -21.49 -5.65
N ILE A 245 16.75 -20.88 -4.56
CA ILE A 245 16.38 -19.50 -4.16
C ILE A 245 16.77 -18.49 -5.25
N ASN A 246 17.97 -18.58 -5.81
CA ASN A 246 18.45 -17.66 -6.85
C ASN A 246 17.56 -17.65 -8.09
N THR A 247 17.04 -18.82 -8.50
CA THR A 247 16.12 -18.94 -9.65
C THR A 247 14.80 -18.21 -9.36
N VAL A 248 14.27 -18.39 -8.16
CA VAL A 248 13.02 -17.77 -7.73
C VAL A 248 13.17 -16.26 -7.60
N ILE A 249 14.25 -15.77 -7.00
CA ILE A 249 14.52 -14.33 -6.88
C ILE A 249 14.70 -13.69 -8.26
N SER A 250 15.45 -14.32 -9.16
CA SER A 250 15.60 -13.83 -10.53
C SER A 250 14.26 -13.72 -11.27
N LEU A 251 13.35 -14.66 -11.07
CA LEU A 251 12.00 -14.59 -11.63
C LEU A 251 11.18 -13.49 -10.97
N ALA A 252 11.19 -13.40 -9.63
CA ALA A 252 10.49 -12.37 -8.88
C ALA A 252 10.88 -10.96 -9.34
N GLN A 253 12.18 -10.70 -9.51
CA GLN A 253 12.69 -9.43 -10.05
C GLN A 253 12.20 -9.16 -11.49
N LYS A 254 12.20 -10.18 -12.36
CA LYS A 254 11.67 -10.04 -13.73
C LYS A 254 10.17 -9.77 -13.76
N MET A 255 9.44 -10.19 -12.73
CA MET A 255 8.00 -9.91 -12.54
C MET A 255 7.75 -8.55 -11.90
N GLY A 256 8.81 -7.81 -11.48
CA GLY A 256 8.69 -6.46 -10.93
C GLY A 256 8.78 -6.36 -9.40
N LEU A 257 9.07 -7.46 -8.69
CA LEU A 257 9.27 -7.42 -7.25
C LEU A 257 10.68 -6.90 -6.92
N SER A 258 10.82 -5.58 -6.86
CA SER A 258 12.12 -4.91 -6.75
C SER A 258 12.78 -5.09 -5.38
N THR A 259 11.99 -5.31 -4.34
CA THR A 259 12.45 -5.45 -2.95
C THR A 259 13.12 -6.80 -2.67
N ILE A 260 12.84 -7.83 -3.48
CA ILE A 260 13.44 -9.17 -3.37
C ILE A 260 14.72 -9.22 -4.20
N ASN A 261 15.81 -8.67 -3.68
CA ASN A 261 17.03 -8.40 -4.46
C ASN A 261 18.32 -9.06 -3.95
N ASP A 262 18.35 -9.57 -2.71
CA ASP A 262 19.55 -10.18 -2.12
C ASP A 262 19.30 -11.63 -1.72
N PRO A 263 19.79 -12.62 -2.50
CA PRO A 263 19.62 -14.04 -2.18
C PRO A 263 20.21 -14.47 -0.83
N ALA A 264 21.26 -13.79 -0.36
CA ALA A 264 21.90 -14.13 0.90
C ALA A 264 21.02 -13.78 2.12
N ARG A 265 20.09 -12.86 1.92
CA ARG A 265 19.14 -12.39 2.97
C ARG A 265 18.03 -13.40 3.24
N TYR A 266 17.71 -14.27 2.26
CA TYR A 266 16.53 -15.10 2.32
C TYR A 266 16.90 -16.59 2.43
N GLY A 267 16.23 -17.29 3.33
CA GLY A 267 16.23 -18.74 3.45
C GLY A 267 15.01 -19.36 2.77
N LEU A 268 14.76 -20.62 3.07
CA LEU A 268 13.61 -21.36 2.55
C LEU A 268 12.24 -20.83 3.02
N SER A 269 12.24 -19.99 4.07
CA SER A 269 11.03 -19.25 4.49
C SER A 269 10.54 -18.22 3.47
N LEU A 270 11.33 -17.89 2.45
CA LEU A 270 10.92 -16.98 1.36
C LEU A 270 9.60 -17.40 0.73
N VAL A 271 9.40 -18.71 0.48
CA VAL A 271 8.15 -19.22 -0.12
C VAL A 271 6.92 -19.04 0.78
N LEU A 272 7.14 -18.83 2.08
CA LEU A 272 6.10 -18.54 3.06
C LEU A 272 5.93 -17.03 3.31
N GLY A 273 6.57 -16.20 2.47
CA GLY A 273 6.53 -14.75 2.57
C GLY A 273 7.56 -14.15 3.53
N GLY A 274 8.71 -14.81 3.72
CA GLY A 274 9.81 -14.30 4.55
C GLY A 274 10.53 -13.07 3.96
N GLY A 275 10.19 -12.65 2.74
CA GLY A 275 10.61 -11.39 2.13
C GLY A 275 9.49 -10.34 2.19
N GLU A 276 9.85 -9.07 2.06
CA GLU A 276 8.86 -7.98 2.01
C GLU A 276 8.69 -7.50 0.57
N VAL A 277 7.44 -7.29 0.16
CA VAL A 277 7.05 -6.74 -1.15
C VAL A 277 5.97 -5.68 -0.96
N THR A 278 5.75 -4.84 -1.98
CA THR A 278 4.58 -3.96 -1.96
C THR A 278 3.37 -4.68 -2.57
N LEU A 279 2.17 -4.28 -2.16
CA LEU A 279 0.94 -4.81 -2.76
C LEU A 279 0.86 -4.47 -4.25
N LEU A 280 1.38 -3.30 -4.63
CA LEU A 280 1.41 -2.84 -6.02
C LEU A 280 2.31 -3.72 -6.91
N GLU A 281 3.43 -4.22 -6.37
CA GLU A 281 4.35 -5.10 -7.10
C GLU A 281 3.85 -6.55 -7.17
N LEU A 282 3.13 -7.02 -6.14
CA LEU A 282 2.62 -8.38 -6.02
C LEU A 282 1.39 -8.61 -6.91
#